data_3e752c240054acb21ba3219d09c5b6af
#
_entry.id   3e752c240054acb21ba3219d09c5b6af
#
_cell.length_a   1.000
_cell.length_b   1.000
_cell.length_c   1.000
_cell.angle_alpha   90.00
_cell.angle_beta   90.00
_cell.angle_gamma   90.00
#
_symmetry.space_group_name_H-M   'P 1'
#
loop_
_entity.id
_entity.type
_entity.pdbx_description
1 polymer ?
#
loop_
_entity_poly.entity_id
_entity_poly.type
_entity_poly.pdbx_seq_one_letter_code
_entity_poly.pdbx_strand_id
1 'polypeptide(L)'
;MPDQRTAFSRLQLVSESLAARAGDNGPAFTFIDYLDAPDGTGHTLSWSELDRRVRAVAARLAEVSAPGERVALLCPQNLDYVTGFFGALYAGMIAVPLFAPEVSSHATRLVGALADCDPEVWLTSEAATWGLRELLDRHPVPRPKQLIAVDTLPEQDFEPVPVSAEQPAYLQYTSGSTRKPAGAVITHGALAANVRQVRAAFGVDENSTCAGWLPLFHDMGLVNLVALPAGAGCRSVFTTPFAFIRKPARWLRMISAYPGVITAAPNFAFDYAARSAGEDLAGLDLSRVEVMINGSEPIRKETVDAFLAATGPLGFRAASHRPSYGLAEATVFVSATVTGEAPKTTTFDRTRLGPGERTAVVPGDDDRAVPLVSVGHAVGQALRIVIDGREVPDGVVGEIWLHGPNIAAGYWRQADRSAEAFDGYLIEGAPAAGWLRTGDLGVRHDGELYITGRLKDLIIVDGTNHYPQDIEVTVQQAHPAIRRDRLAAFAVERDGHEGPVVVAEHTTRVKLDDELRGEVGRQARAAVSRRHDLRLLDFVLVPPGTVTRTSSGKIARAAMRRRYLAGELG
;
A
#
# COMPACT_ATOMS: atom_id res chain seq x y z
N MET A 1 -10.01 27.72 -16.36
CA MET A 1 -9.19 26.50 -16.16
C MET A 1 -9.01 25.87 -17.54
N PRO A 2 -7.81 25.48 -17.96
CA PRO A 2 -7.65 24.78 -19.24
C PRO A 2 -8.40 23.44 -19.21
N ASP A 3 -9.05 23.13 -20.30
CA ASP A 3 -9.82 21.92 -20.54
C ASP A 3 -8.96 20.69 -20.21
N GLN A 4 -9.44 19.82 -19.30
CA GLN A 4 -8.71 18.63 -18.87
C GLN A 4 -8.42 17.67 -20.03
N ARG A 5 -9.21 17.66 -21.09
CA ARG A 5 -8.98 16.89 -22.32
C ARG A 5 -7.72 17.32 -23.07
N THR A 6 -7.34 18.59 -23.00
CA THR A 6 -6.10 19.11 -23.60
C THR A 6 -4.85 18.81 -22.77
N ALA A 7 -4.98 18.51 -21.47
CA ALA A 7 -3.84 18.14 -20.64
C ALA A 7 -3.31 16.71 -20.91
N PHE A 8 -4.17 15.78 -21.39
CA PHE A 8 -3.77 14.40 -21.70
C PHE A 8 -3.01 14.28 -23.04
N SER A 9 -3.23 15.16 -24.02
CA SER A 9 -2.60 15.10 -25.35
C SER A 9 -1.08 15.32 -25.35
N ARG A 10 -0.47 15.62 -24.20
CA ARG A 10 0.98 15.81 -24.00
C ARG A 10 1.55 14.92 -22.88
N LEU A 11 0.77 13.98 -22.36
CA LEU A 11 1.20 13.10 -21.28
C LEU A 11 1.91 11.89 -21.89
N GLN A 12 3.22 11.81 -21.75
CA GLN A 12 3.99 10.64 -22.16
C GLN A 12 3.60 9.44 -21.27
N LEU A 13 3.15 8.35 -21.89
CA LEU A 13 2.78 7.13 -21.20
C LEU A 13 4.03 6.40 -20.67
N VAL A 14 3.87 5.60 -19.61
CA VAL A 14 5.01 4.89 -18.99
C VAL A 14 5.65 3.88 -19.95
N SER A 15 4.84 3.18 -20.76
CA SER A 15 5.32 2.27 -21.81
C SER A 15 6.11 3.00 -22.90
N GLU A 16 5.66 4.20 -23.30
CA GLU A 16 6.38 5.05 -24.27
C GLU A 16 7.71 5.55 -23.70
N SER A 17 7.73 5.92 -22.42
CA SER A 17 8.96 6.35 -21.73
C SER A 17 10.01 5.23 -21.67
N LEU A 18 9.57 3.98 -21.48
CA LEU A 18 10.45 2.82 -21.53
C LEU A 18 10.96 2.59 -22.97
N ALA A 19 10.09 2.57 -23.96
CA ALA A 19 10.46 2.35 -25.38
C ALA A 19 11.46 3.40 -25.88
N ALA A 20 11.33 4.65 -25.44
CA ALA A 20 12.28 5.73 -25.79
C ALA A 20 13.70 5.47 -25.26
N ARG A 21 13.91 4.52 -24.36
CA ARG A 21 15.21 4.14 -23.78
C ARG A 21 15.78 2.82 -24.32
N ALA A 22 15.19 2.24 -25.37
CA ALA A 22 15.61 0.97 -25.96
C ALA A 22 17.11 0.92 -26.34
N GLY A 23 17.72 2.06 -26.65
CA GLY A 23 19.15 2.19 -26.97
C GLY A 23 20.07 2.53 -25.79
N ASP A 24 19.53 2.72 -24.58
CA ASP A 24 20.31 3.12 -23.41
C ASP A 24 20.89 1.89 -22.69
N ASN A 25 22.22 1.83 -22.57
CA ASN A 25 22.93 0.76 -21.88
C ASN A 25 23.18 1.06 -20.38
N GLY A 26 22.67 2.17 -19.87
CA GLY A 26 22.69 2.49 -18.43
C GLY A 26 21.86 1.50 -17.61
N PRO A 27 22.17 1.34 -16.31
CA PRO A 27 21.44 0.41 -15.44
C PRO A 27 20.00 0.89 -15.21
N ALA A 28 19.05 0.05 -15.54
CA ALA A 28 17.62 0.30 -15.36
C ALA A 28 17.09 -0.29 -14.06
N PHE A 29 17.13 -1.61 -13.95
CA PHE A 29 16.58 -2.34 -12.79
C PHE A 29 17.63 -3.30 -12.24
N THR A 30 17.79 -3.26 -10.91
CA THR A 30 18.66 -4.17 -10.15
C THR A 30 17.86 -4.90 -9.11
N PHE A 31 17.83 -6.23 -9.16
CA PHE A 31 17.31 -7.08 -8.10
C PHE A 31 18.44 -7.57 -7.22
N ILE A 32 18.32 -7.40 -5.90
CA ILE A 32 19.28 -7.92 -4.92
C ILE A 32 18.71 -9.20 -4.32
N ASP A 33 19.34 -10.32 -4.66
CA ASP A 33 18.99 -11.64 -4.15
C ASP A 33 19.80 -11.95 -2.88
N TYR A 34 19.09 -12.37 -1.83
CA TYR A 34 19.66 -12.76 -0.54
C TYR A 34 19.48 -14.25 -0.24
N LEU A 35 19.11 -15.08 -1.22
CA LEU A 35 18.91 -16.52 -1.00
C LEU A 35 20.22 -17.21 -0.63
N ASP A 36 21.24 -17.03 -1.45
CA ASP A 36 22.51 -17.76 -1.32
C ASP A 36 23.67 -16.92 -0.73
N ALA A 37 23.51 -15.58 -0.69
CA ALA A 37 24.52 -14.66 -0.19
C ALA A 37 23.97 -13.77 0.94
N PRO A 38 24.59 -13.77 2.14
CA PRO A 38 24.15 -12.92 3.26
C PRO A 38 24.14 -11.41 2.93
N ASP A 39 25.09 -10.96 2.10
CA ASP A 39 25.23 -9.56 1.68
C ASP A 39 24.44 -9.25 0.39
N GLY A 40 23.85 -10.27 -0.22
CA GLY A 40 23.06 -10.19 -1.43
C GLY A 40 23.89 -10.19 -2.72
N THR A 41 23.31 -10.75 -3.78
CA THR A 41 23.86 -10.73 -5.14
C THR A 41 23.00 -9.83 -6.02
N GLY A 42 23.59 -8.82 -6.64
CA GLY A 42 22.89 -7.89 -7.53
C GLY A 42 22.78 -8.43 -8.95
N HIS A 43 21.57 -8.54 -9.48
CA HIS A 43 21.29 -8.83 -10.88
C HIS A 43 20.75 -7.57 -11.54
N THR A 44 21.39 -7.08 -12.58
CA THR A 44 21.02 -5.80 -13.20
C THR A 44 20.68 -6.00 -14.67
N LEU A 45 19.60 -5.36 -15.11
CA LEU A 45 19.29 -5.13 -16.52
C LEU A 45 19.58 -3.67 -16.86
N SER A 46 20.22 -3.44 -18.00
CA SER A 46 20.24 -2.12 -18.65
C SER A 46 18.87 -1.83 -19.28
N TRP A 47 18.61 -0.57 -19.65
CA TRP A 47 17.37 -0.22 -20.36
C TRP A 47 17.24 -0.99 -21.68
N SER A 48 18.34 -1.14 -22.43
CA SER A 48 18.34 -1.89 -23.69
C SER A 48 18.09 -3.39 -23.49
N GLU A 49 18.63 -4.00 -22.44
CA GLU A 49 18.35 -5.40 -22.11
C GLU A 49 16.92 -5.62 -21.65
N LEU A 50 16.39 -4.68 -20.85
CA LEU A 50 15.00 -4.71 -20.41
C LEU A 50 14.06 -4.60 -21.62
N ASP A 51 14.27 -3.63 -22.52
CA ASP A 51 13.43 -3.45 -23.71
C ASP A 51 13.42 -4.70 -24.59
N ARG A 52 14.59 -5.33 -24.84
CA ARG A 52 14.65 -6.59 -25.61
C ARG A 52 13.84 -7.72 -24.95
N ARG A 53 13.96 -7.91 -23.65
CA ARG A 53 13.19 -8.94 -22.93
C ARG A 53 11.69 -8.62 -22.93
N VAL A 54 11.32 -7.36 -22.76
CA VAL A 54 9.93 -6.87 -22.80
C VAL A 54 9.31 -7.13 -24.17
N ARG A 55 10.05 -6.86 -25.29
CA ARG A 55 9.62 -7.17 -26.65
C ARG A 55 9.40 -8.65 -26.86
N ALA A 56 10.29 -9.50 -26.38
CA ALA A 56 10.13 -10.96 -26.48
C ALA A 56 8.86 -11.46 -25.77
N VAL A 57 8.57 -10.92 -24.57
CA VAL A 57 7.31 -11.23 -23.87
C VAL A 57 6.10 -10.73 -24.65
N ALA A 58 6.13 -9.49 -25.16
CA ALA A 58 5.03 -8.92 -25.93
C ALA A 58 4.76 -9.69 -27.23
N ALA A 59 5.80 -10.08 -27.97
CA ALA A 59 5.69 -10.91 -29.15
C ALA A 59 5.00 -12.24 -28.84
N ARG A 60 5.45 -12.92 -27.78
CA ARG A 60 4.84 -14.18 -27.35
C ARG A 60 3.39 -14.05 -26.91
N LEU A 61 3.03 -12.94 -26.23
CA LEU A 61 1.66 -12.63 -25.85
C LEU A 61 0.78 -12.39 -27.07
N ALA A 62 1.26 -11.66 -28.07
CA ALA A 62 0.51 -11.36 -29.31
C ALA A 62 0.23 -12.62 -30.16
N GLU A 63 1.04 -13.66 -30.05
CA GLU A 63 0.80 -14.94 -30.72
C GLU A 63 -0.40 -15.71 -30.13
N VAL A 64 -0.74 -15.49 -28.87
CA VAL A 64 -1.69 -16.32 -28.12
C VAL A 64 -2.96 -15.60 -27.67
N SER A 65 -2.94 -14.28 -27.65
CA SER A 65 -4.06 -13.47 -27.19
C SER A 65 -4.11 -12.11 -27.91
N ALA A 66 -5.19 -11.35 -27.73
CA ALA A 66 -5.42 -10.08 -28.39
C ALA A 66 -5.18 -8.88 -27.44
N PRO A 67 -4.89 -7.68 -27.97
CA PRO A 67 -4.89 -6.46 -27.17
C PRO A 67 -6.20 -6.27 -26.41
N GLY A 68 -6.11 -5.75 -25.16
CA GLY A 68 -7.25 -5.56 -24.26
C GLY A 68 -7.61 -6.78 -23.41
N GLU A 69 -7.03 -7.96 -23.68
CA GLU A 69 -7.20 -9.13 -22.82
C GLU A 69 -6.32 -9.06 -21.55
N ARG A 70 -6.70 -9.82 -20.51
CA ARG A 70 -6.03 -9.79 -19.20
C ARG A 70 -4.90 -10.80 -19.14
N VAL A 71 -3.79 -10.34 -18.58
CA VAL A 71 -2.58 -11.15 -18.38
C VAL A 71 -2.22 -11.16 -16.90
N ALA A 72 -2.35 -12.32 -16.23
CA ALA A 72 -1.97 -12.44 -14.83
C ALA A 72 -0.44 -12.51 -14.68
N LEU A 73 0.13 -11.65 -13.84
CA LEU A 73 1.53 -11.68 -13.46
C LEU A 73 1.69 -12.52 -12.20
N LEU A 74 2.17 -13.74 -12.35
CA LEU A 74 2.39 -14.71 -11.30
C LEU A 74 3.88 -15.06 -11.16
N CYS A 75 4.74 -14.10 -11.53
CA CYS A 75 6.18 -14.23 -11.38
C CYS A 75 6.60 -14.02 -9.92
N PRO A 76 7.70 -14.65 -9.48
CA PRO A 76 8.41 -14.24 -8.26
C PRO A 76 8.81 -12.77 -8.32
N GLN A 77 9.06 -12.17 -7.15
CA GLN A 77 9.52 -10.78 -7.08
C GLN A 77 10.98 -10.67 -7.47
N ASN A 78 11.23 -10.55 -8.76
CA ASN A 78 12.55 -10.37 -9.39
C ASN A 78 12.41 -9.57 -10.69
N LEU A 79 13.42 -9.61 -11.56
CA LEU A 79 13.43 -8.90 -12.85
C LEU A 79 12.40 -9.45 -13.85
N ASP A 80 11.99 -10.72 -13.72
CA ASP A 80 10.98 -11.34 -14.59
C ASP A 80 9.61 -10.71 -14.36
N TYR A 81 9.31 -10.29 -13.11
CA TYR A 81 8.08 -9.55 -12.80
C TYR A 81 8.02 -8.22 -13.55
N VAL A 82 9.13 -7.47 -13.57
CA VAL A 82 9.24 -6.19 -14.29
C VAL A 82 9.08 -6.41 -15.79
N THR A 83 9.78 -7.42 -16.33
CA THR A 83 9.72 -7.80 -17.75
C THR A 83 8.31 -8.21 -18.16
N GLY A 84 7.64 -9.04 -17.36
CA GLY A 84 6.26 -9.48 -17.60
C GLY A 84 5.25 -8.32 -17.57
N PHE A 85 5.39 -7.40 -16.62
CA PHE A 85 4.52 -6.22 -16.51
C PHE A 85 4.59 -5.36 -17.77
N PHE A 86 5.78 -4.95 -18.18
CA PHE A 86 5.95 -4.13 -19.38
C PHE A 86 5.66 -4.90 -20.67
N GLY A 87 5.92 -6.21 -20.71
CA GLY A 87 5.56 -7.07 -21.83
C GLY A 87 4.06 -7.08 -22.11
N ALA A 88 3.24 -7.16 -21.04
CA ALA A 88 1.79 -7.04 -21.17
C ALA A 88 1.38 -5.65 -21.69
N LEU A 89 2.00 -4.56 -21.20
CA LEU A 89 1.71 -3.19 -21.67
C LEU A 89 2.12 -2.99 -23.14
N TYR A 90 3.28 -3.52 -23.56
CA TYR A 90 3.73 -3.44 -24.96
C TYR A 90 2.82 -4.21 -25.92
N ALA A 91 2.26 -5.34 -25.45
CA ALA A 91 1.27 -6.11 -26.22
C ALA A 91 -0.13 -5.44 -26.25
N GLY A 92 -0.30 -4.27 -25.62
CA GLY A 92 -1.59 -3.59 -25.50
C GLY A 92 -2.60 -4.35 -24.62
N MET A 93 -2.12 -5.23 -23.73
CA MET A 93 -2.95 -6.05 -22.85
C MET A 93 -3.06 -5.45 -21.45
N ILE A 94 -4.06 -5.90 -20.71
CA ILE A 94 -4.31 -5.46 -19.34
C ILE A 94 -3.50 -6.35 -18.37
N ALA A 95 -2.44 -5.81 -17.78
CA ALA A 95 -1.68 -6.53 -16.77
C ALA A 95 -2.52 -6.73 -15.49
N VAL A 96 -2.39 -7.87 -14.85
CA VAL A 96 -2.99 -8.14 -13.53
C VAL A 96 -1.89 -8.51 -12.55
N PRO A 97 -1.32 -7.54 -11.82
CA PRO A 97 -0.28 -7.75 -10.83
C PRO A 97 -0.78 -8.64 -9.69
N LEU A 98 -0.26 -9.86 -9.62
CA LEU A 98 -0.55 -10.84 -8.59
C LEU A 98 0.77 -11.41 -8.05
N PHE A 99 0.70 -12.36 -7.16
CA PHE A 99 1.88 -13.00 -6.55
C PHE A 99 1.97 -14.47 -6.95
N ALA A 100 3.19 -14.98 -7.03
CA ALA A 100 3.43 -16.42 -7.20
C ALA A 100 2.94 -17.18 -5.95
N PRO A 101 2.36 -18.39 -6.10
CA PRO A 101 1.77 -19.15 -5.00
C PRO A 101 2.84 -19.83 -4.11
N GLU A 102 3.78 -19.07 -3.59
CA GLU A 102 4.86 -19.56 -2.72
C GLU A 102 4.38 -19.93 -1.31
N VAL A 103 3.20 -19.44 -0.89
CA VAL A 103 2.67 -19.63 0.46
C VAL A 103 1.20 -20.03 0.41
N SER A 104 0.89 -21.23 0.89
CA SER A 104 -0.48 -21.77 0.93
C SER A 104 -1.50 -20.90 1.67
N SER A 105 -1.07 -20.07 2.62
CA SER A 105 -1.94 -19.17 3.39
C SER A 105 -2.61 -18.06 2.58
N HIS A 106 -2.14 -17.78 1.36
CA HIS A 106 -2.68 -16.74 0.48
C HIS A 106 -3.44 -17.30 -0.73
N ALA A 107 -3.54 -18.61 -0.88
CA ALA A 107 -4.16 -19.28 -2.02
C ALA A 107 -5.61 -18.81 -2.27
N THR A 108 -6.44 -18.72 -1.23
CA THR A 108 -7.86 -18.30 -1.35
C THR A 108 -8.00 -16.92 -1.99
N ARG A 109 -7.09 -15.99 -1.66
CA ARG A 109 -7.12 -14.63 -2.21
C ARG A 109 -6.68 -14.61 -3.67
N LEU A 110 -5.62 -15.35 -4.01
CA LEU A 110 -5.15 -15.50 -5.38
C LEU A 110 -6.24 -16.12 -6.25
N VAL A 111 -6.85 -17.22 -5.77
CA VAL A 111 -7.99 -17.88 -6.43
C VAL A 111 -9.14 -16.90 -6.67
N GLY A 112 -9.49 -16.08 -5.66
CA GLY A 112 -10.54 -15.08 -5.80
C GLY A 112 -10.22 -14.02 -6.86
N ALA A 113 -9.00 -13.51 -6.90
CA ALA A 113 -8.58 -12.53 -7.88
C ALA A 113 -8.55 -13.11 -9.31
N LEU A 114 -8.02 -14.32 -9.47
CA LEU A 114 -8.01 -15.04 -10.76
C LEU A 114 -9.43 -15.32 -11.27
N ALA A 115 -10.36 -15.71 -10.39
CA ALA A 115 -11.76 -15.92 -10.76
C ALA A 115 -12.48 -14.64 -11.16
N ASP A 116 -12.14 -13.48 -10.55
CA ASP A 116 -12.74 -12.18 -10.87
C ASP A 116 -12.20 -11.59 -12.18
N CYS A 117 -10.87 -11.59 -12.38
CA CYS A 117 -10.28 -11.03 -13.60
C CYS A 117 -10.34 -11.99 -14.80
N ASP A 118 -10.45 -13.30 -14.58
CA ASP A 118 -10.52 -14.31 -15.63
C ASP A 118 -9.45 -14.09 -16.73
N PRO A 119 -8.15 -14.21 -16.40
CA PRO A 119 -7.08 -13.83 -17.31
C PRO A 119 -6.83 -14.91 -18.36
N GLU A 120 -6.66 -14.49 -19.62
CA GLU A 120 -6.41 -15.42 -20.72
C GLU A 120 -5.02 -16.06 -20.69
N VAL A 121 -4.03 -15.31 -20.21
CA VAL A 121 -2.64 -15.78 -20.14
C VAL A 121 -2.08 -15.56 -18.75
N TRP A 122 -1.27 -16.50 -18.29
CA TRP A 122 -0.51 -16.36 -17.05
C TRP A 122 0.98 -16.27 -17.36
N LEU A 123 1.64 -15.23 -16.87
CA LEU A 123 3.09 -15.07 -16.92
C LEU A 123 3.70 -15.50 -15.59
N THR A 124 4.80 -16.24 -15.68
CA THR A 124 5.55 -16.74 -14.53
C THR A 124 7.04 -16.88 -14.89
N SER A 125 7.87 -17.42 -13.98
CA SER A 125 9.19 -17.94 -14.29
C SER A 125 9.16 -19.47 -14.42
N GLU A 126 10.14 -20.04 -15.08
CA GLU A 126 10.25 -21.50 -15.22
C GLU A 126 10.22 -22.19 -13.85
N ALA A 127 10.99 -21.67 -12.89
CA ALA A 127 11.05 -22.21 -11.53
C ALA A 127 9.68 -22.22 -10.80
N ALA A 128 8.80 -21.24 -11.07
CA ALA A 128 7.49 -21.14 -10.42
C ALA A 128 6.37 -21.91 -11.16
N THR A 129 6.63 -22.44 -12.35
CA THR A 129 5.64 -23.14 -13.17
C THR A 129 5.00 -24.32 -12.44
N TRP A 130 5.80 -25.10 -11.72
CA TRP A 130 5.29 -26.27 -10.99
C TRP A 130 4.24 -25.89 -9.94
N GLY A 131 4.50 -24.86 -9.12
CA GLY A 131 3.56 -24.38 -8.10
C GLY A 131 2.24 -23.87 -8.67
N LEU A 132 2.28 -23.28 -9.88
CA LEU A 132 1.07 -22.83 -10.57
C LEU A 132 0.26 -23.98 -11.15
N ARG A 133 0.90 -25.05 -11.65
CA ARG A 133 0.19 -26.27 -12.06
C ARG A 133 -0.49 -26.93 -10.86
N GLU A 134 0.19 -27.02 -9.73
CA GLU A 134 -0.40 -27.51 -8.48
C GLU A 134 -1.61 -26.66 -8.02
N LEU A 135 -1.54 -25.31 -8.16
CA LEU A 135 -2.68 -24.42 -7.89
C LEU A 135 -3.88 -24.76 -8.79
N LEU A 136 -3.65 -24.95 -10.10
CA LEU A 136 -4.67 -25.33 -11.08
C LEU A 136 -5.33 -26.67 -10.78
N ASP A 137 -4.58 -27.62 -10.22
CA ASP A 137 -5.09 -28.94 -9.88
C ASP A 137 -5.88 -28.98 -8.57
N ARG A 138 -5.52 -28.11 -7.62
CA ARG A 138 -6.13 -28.08 -6.28
C ARG A 138 -7.29 -27.11 -6.13
N HIS A 139 -7.41 -26.12 -7.01
CA HIS A 139 -8.39 -25.05 -6.85
C HIS A 139 -9.23 -24.83 -8.12
N PRO A 140 -10.53 -24.51 -7.98
CA PRO A 140 -11.39 -24.19 -9.12
C PRO A 140 -11.11 -22.75 -9.60
N VAL A 141 -10.03 -22.56 -10.33
CA VAL A 141 -9.66 -21.28 -10.97
C VAL A 141 -9.85 -21.38 -12.48
N PRO A 142 -10.14 -20.26 -13.18
CA PRO A 142 -10.14 -20.22 -14.63
C PRO A 142 -8.79 -20.73 -15.18
N ARG A 143 -8.84 -21.64 -16.14
CA ARG A 143 -7.63 -22.14 -16.78
C ARG A 143 -7.18 -21.17 -17.85
N PRO A 144 -5.92 -20.70 -17.83
CA PRO A 144 -5.41 -19.82 -18.89
C PRO A 144 -5.31 -20.59 -20.22
N LYS A 145 -5.41 -19.88 -21.33
CA LYS A 145 -5.07 -20.43 -22.66
C LYS A 145 -3.62 -20.89 -22.68
N GLN A 146 -2.75 -20.12 -22.04
CA GLN A 146 -1.33 -20.46 -21.89
C GLN A 146 -0.74 -20.00 -20.58
N LEU A 147 0.22 -20.79 -20.07
CA LEU A 147 1.16 -20.46 -19.02
C LEU A 147 2.53 -20.24 -19.68
N ILE A 148 3.10 -19.05 -19.55
CA ILE A 148 4.34 -18.65 -20.21
C ILE A 148 5.40 -18.34 -19.15
N ALA A 149 6.54 -18.99 -19.24
CA ALA A 149 7.75 -18.69 -18.46
C ALA A 149 8.53 -17.59 -19.17
N VAL A 150 8.57 -16.38 -18.59
CA VAL A 150 9.15 -15.18 -19.23
C VAL A 150 10.67 -15.25 -19.32
N ASP A 151 11.32 -15.96 -18.40
CA ASP A 151 12.78 -16.13 -18.30
C ASP A 151 13.35 -17.11 -19.33
N THR A 152 12.50 -17.89 -20.04
CA THR A 152 12.92 -18.86 -21.06
C THR A 152 12.65 -18.42 -22.49
N LEU A 153 12.07 -17.23 -22.68
CA LEU A 153 11.72 -16.75 -24.00
C LEU A 153 12.97 -16.36 -24.80
N PRO A 154 13.06 -16.77 -26.08
CA PRO A 154 14.12 -16.28 -26.96
C PRO A 154 13.91 -14.80 -27.26
N GLU A 155 14.98 -14.08 -27.54
CA GLU A 155 14.90 -12.71 -28.02
C GLU A 155 14.07 -12.66 -29.32
N GLN A 156 13.08 -11.79 -29.34
CA GLN A 156 12.21 -11.57 -30.49
C GLN A 156 11.86 -10.09 -30.56
N ASP A 157 11.98 -9.51 -31.73
CA ASP A 157 11.59 -8.12 -31.93
C ASP A 157 10.07 -7.99 -31.98
N PHE A 158 9.57 -6.86 -31.49
CA PHE A 158 8.12 -6.56 -31.44
C PHE A 158 7.92 -5.05 -31.39
N GLU A 159 7.07 -4.53 -32.24
CA GLU A 159 6.67 -3.12 -32.18
C GLU A 159 5.56 -2.95 -31.15
N PRO A 160 5.74 -2.12 -30.09
CA PRO A 160 4.71 -1.91 -29.10
C PRO A 160 3.37 -1.47 -29.70
N VAL A 161 2.30 -2.11 -29.26
CA VAL A 161 0.94 -1.77 -29.70
C VAL A 161 0.61 -0.36 -29.25
N PRO A 162 0.17 0.55 -30.14
CA PRO A 162 -0.28 1.88 -29.77
C PRO A 162 -1.49 1.81 -28.84
N VAL A 163 -1.44 2.52 -27.72
CA VAL A 163 -2.51 2.60 -26.74
C VAL A 163 -2.88 4.05 -26.44
N SER A 164 -4.15 4.29 -26.09
CA SER A 164 -4.60 5.61 -25.64
C SER A 164 -4.50 5.76 -24.12
N ALA A 165 -4.55 6.99 -23.62
CA ALA A 165 -4.52 7.28 -22.19
C ALA A 165 -5.72 6.69 -21.43
N GLU A 166 -6.87 6.53 -22.10
CA GLU A 166 -8.12 6.02 -21.51
C GLU A 166 -8.16 4.50 -21.44
N GLN A 167 -7.32 3.81 -22.21
CA GLN A 167 -7.28 2.34 -22.20
C GLN A 167 -6.75 1.82 -20.86
N PRO A 168 -7.33 0.71 -20.33
CA PRO A 168 -6.83 0.05 -19.14
C PRO A 168 -5.38 -0.44 -19.34
N ALA A 169 -4.50 -0.08 -18.43
CA ALA A 169 -3.12 -0.58 -18.36
C ALA A 169 -3.02 -1.81 -17.47
N TYR A 170 -3.65 -1.76 -16.29
CA TYR A 170 -3.63 -2.89 -15.35
C TYR A 170 -4.81 -2.87 -14.38
N LEU A 171 -5.07 -4.03 -13.76
CA LEU A 171 -6.04 -4.18 -12.67
C LEU A 171 -5.30 -4.27 -11.34
N GLN A 172 -5.50 -3.29 -10.46
CA GLN A 172 -4.94 -3.33 -9.12
C GLN A 172 -5.92 -3.97 -8.14
N TYR A 173 -5.63 -5.19 -7.71
CA TYR A 173 -6.41 -5.85 -6.68
C TYR A 173 -6.03 -5.31 -5.30
N THR A 174 -7.00 -4.73 -4.61
CA THR A 174 -6.80 -4.19 -3.26
C THR A 174 -6.87 -5.28 -2.20
N SER A 175 -6.20 -5.03 -1.07
CA SER A 175 -6.24 -5.92 0.09
C SER A 175 -7.54 -5.81 0.89
N GLY A 176 -8.59 -5.20 0.33
CA GLY A 176 -9.84 -4.84 0.99
C GLY A 176 -10.47 -5.98 1.80
N SER A 177 -11.09 -5.60 2.92
CA SER A 177 -11.75 -6.50 3.87
C SER A 177 -13.09 -7.07 3.37
N THR A 178 -13.53 -6.71 2.17
CA THR A 178 -14.82 -7.13 1.59
C THR A 178 -14.78 -8.57 1.07
N ARG A 179 -15.95 -9.23 1.04
CA ARG A 179 -16.09 -10.65 0.64
C ARG A 179 -15.70 -10.95 -0.81
N LYS A 180 -15.74 -9.96 -1.71
CA LYS A 180 -15.41 -10.13 -3.14
C LYS A 180 -14.16 -9.32 -3.49
N PRO A 181 -13.22 -9.91 -4.24
CA PRO A 181 -12.10 -9.16 -4.82
C PRO A 181 -12.59 -7.97 -5.64
N ALA A 182 -11.82 -6.90 -5.68
CA ALA A 182 -12.10 -5.73 -6.50
C ALA A 182 -10.81 -5.28 -7.18
N GLY A 183 -10.75 -5.46 -8.48
CA GLY A 183 -9.69 -4.94 -9.32
C GLY A 183 -9.99 -3.51 -9.73
N ALA A 184 -9.29 -2.51 -9.18
CA ALA A 184 -9.36 -1.15 -9.66
C ALA A 184 -8.74 -1.07 -11.06
N VAL A 185 -9.47 -0.50 -12.01
CA VAL A 185 -9.05 -0.37 -13.41
C VAL A 185 -8.18 0.87 -13.54
N ILE A 186 -6.88 0.68 -13.62
CA ILE A 186 -5.93 1.78 -13.80
C ILE A 186 -5.64 1.94 -15.30
N THR A 187 -5.94 3.13 -15.83
CA THR A 187 -5.67 3.45 -17.23
C THR A 187 -4.20 3.85 -17.43
N HIS A 188 -3.73 3.81 -18.68
CA HIS A 188 -2.39 4.30 -19.04
C HIS A 188 -2.21 5.78 -18.66
N GLY A 189 -3.25 6.59 -18.84
CA GLY A 189 -3.26 8.00 -18.47
C GLY A 189 -3.22 8.20 -16.95
N ALA A 190 -3.99 7.41 -16.18
CA ALA A 190 -3.99 7.50 -14.72
C ALA A 190 -2.61 7.15 -14.14
N LEU A 191 -1.97 6.09 -14.66
CA LEU A 191 -0.62 5.70 -14.25
C LEU A 191 0.41 6.80 -14.57
N ALA A 192 0.39 7.34 -15.79
CA ALA A 192 1.29 8.41 -16.21
C ALA A 192 1.06 9.72 -15.42
N ALA A 193 -0.20 10.06 -15.12
CA ALA A 193 -0.53 11.21 -14.28
C ALA A 193 0.01 11.04 -12.85
N ASN A 194 -0.14 9.85 -12.27
CA ASN A 194 0.35 9.58 -10.91
C ASN A 194 1.88 9.59 -10.84
N VAL A 195 2.57 9.01 -11.82
CA VAL A 195 4.04 9.12 -11.94
C VAL A 195 4.48 10.58 -11.99
N ARG A 196 3.80 11.43 -12.79
CA ARG A 196 4.08 12.88 -12.84
C ARG A 196 3.84 13.57 -11.50
N GLN A 197 2.77 13.22 -10.79
CA GLN A 197 2.47 13.76 -9.45
C GLN A 197 3.57 13.40 -8.44
N VAL A 198 4.00 12.13 -8.42
CA VAL A 198 5.11 11.66 -7.57
C VAL A 198 6.42 12.38 -7.90
N ARG A 199 6.74 12.51 -9.19
CA ARG A 199 7.92 13.29 -9.63
C ARG A 199 7.89 14.73 -9.15
N ALA A 200 6.74 15.39 -9.28
CA ALA A 200 6.57 16.78 -8.83
C ALA A 200 6.64 16.92 -7.29
N ALA A 201 6.05 15.97 -6.54
CA ALA A 201 6.02 16.00 -5.09
C ALA A 201 7.38 15.75 -4.44
N PHE A 202 8.21 14.92 -5.07
CA PHE A 202 9.45 14.41 -4.47
C PHE A 202 10.72 14.77 -5.25
N GLY A 203 10.60 15.50 -6.36
CA GLY A 203 11.76 15.92 -7.16
C GLY A 203 12.45 14.78 -7.90
N VAL A 204 11.70 13.71 -8.26
CA VAL A 204 12.29 12.55 -8.93
C VAL A 204 12.67 12.86 -10.38
N ASP A 205 13.91 12.62 -10.74
CA ASP A 205 14.48 12.78 -12.08
C ASP A 205 15.32 11.56 -12.50
N GLU A 206 16.03 11.64 -13.62
CA GLU A 206 16.88 10.57 -14.15
C GLU A 206 18.11 10.25 -13.28
N ASN A 207 18.51 11.15 -12.37
CA ASN A 207 19.64 10.94 -11.46
C ASN A 207 19.19 10.28 -10.15
N SER A 208 17.90 10.16 -9.92
CA SER A 208 17.33 9.52 -8.73
C SER A 208 17.54 8.01 -8.74
N THR A 209 17.48 7.40 -7.56
CA THR A 209 17.46 5.94 -7.41
C THR A 209 16.21 5.54 -6.62
N CYS A 210 15.25 4.88 -7.26
CA CYS A 210 14.13 4.26 -6.55
C CYS A 210 14.60 2.96 -5.91
N ALA A 211 14.58 2.87 -4.58
CA ALA A 211 15.09 1.70 -3.87
C ALA A 211 14.08 1.15 -2.85
N GLY A 212 13.89 -0.16 -2.77
CA GLY A 212 12.93 -0.71 -1.83
C GLY A 212 12.76 -2.23 -1.86
N TRP A 213 11.82 -2.69 -1.07
CA TRP A 213 11.51 -4.11 -0.88
C TRP A 213 10.00 -4.41 -0.96
N LEU A 214 9.19 -3.39 -1.23
CA LEU A 214 7.73 -3.55 -1.28
C LEU A 214 7.30 -4.61 -2.29
N PRO A 215 6.22 -5.35 -2.02
CA PRO A 215 5.69 -6.32 -2.99
C PRO A 215 5.32 -5.62 -4.30
N LEU A 216 5.80 -6.13 -5.44
CA LEU A 216 5.51 -5.54 -6.76
C LEU A 216 4.06 -5.73 -7.21
N PHE A 217 3.32 -6.66 -6.59
CA PHE A 217 1.88 -6.82 -6.83
C PHE A 217 1.01 -5.83 -6.03
N HIS A 218 1.61 -5.04 -5.13
CA HIS A 218 0.94 -3.99 -4.37
C HIS A 218 1.14 -2.64 -5.07
N ASP A 219 0.12 -1.77 -5.06
CA ASP A 219 0.12 -0.46 -5.71
C ASP A 219 1.37 0.36 -5.38
N MET A 220 1.72 0.49 -4.09
CA MET A 220 2.89 1.25 -3.66
C MET A 220 4.21 0.64 -4.16
N GLY A 221 4.33 -0.69 -4.21
CA GLY A 221 5.50 -1.38 -4.76
C GLY A 221 5.59 -1.26 -6.27
N LEU A 222 4.48 -1.51 -6.98
CA LEU A 222 4.42 -1.45 -8.44
C LEU A 222 4.75 -0.03 -8.95
N VAL A 223 4.11 0.98 -8.36
CA VAL A 223 4.34 2.35 -8.82
C VAL A 223 5.73 2.83 -8.46
N ASN A 224 6.17 2.69 -7.20
CA ASN A 224 7.46 3.26 -6.78
C ASN A 224 8.69 2.52 -7.33
N LEU A 225 8.61 1.19 -7.53
CA LEU A 225 9.77 0.39 -7.93
C LEU A 225 9.75 -0.04 -9.40
N VAL A 226 8.61 0.12 -10.11
CA VAL A 226 8.50 -0.29 -11.52
C VAL A 226 8.06 0.88 -12.40
N ALA A 227 6.89 1.47 -12.18
CA ALA A 227 6.34 2.49 -13.07
C ALA A 227 7.05 3.84 -12.95
N LEU A 228 7.36 4.30 -11.73
CA LEU A 228 8.06 5.56 -11.50
C LEU A 228 9.47 5.56 -12.10
N PRO A 229 10.32 4.54 -11.88
CA PRO A 229 11.62 4.48 -12.52
C PRO A 229 11.52 4.52 -14.05
N ALA A 230 10.63 3.75 -14.65
CA ALA A 230 10.46 3.74 -16.09
C ALA A 230 9.98 5.09 -16.64
N GLY A 231 9.01 5.73 -15.96
CA GLY A 231 8.49 7.03 -16.37
C GLY A 231 9.42 8.22 -16.09
N ALA A 232 10.31 8.11 -15.11
CA ALA A 232 11.34 9.12 -14.81
C ALA A 232 12.65 8.88 -15.54
N GLY A 233 12.89 7.65 -15.98
CA GLY A 233 14.16 7.22 -16.58
C GLY A 233 15.28 7.06 -15.57
N CYS A 234 14.95 6.76 -14.32
CA CYS A 234 15.93 6.59 -13.25
C CYS A 234 16.09 5.11 -12.87
N ARG A 235 17.15 4.80 -12.13
CA ARG A 235 17.44 3.43 -11.67
C ARG A 235 16.41 2.96 -10.65
N SER A 236 16.03 1.67 -10.72
CA SER A 236 15.36 0.95 -9.65
C SER A 236 16.26 -0.12 -9.03
N VAL A 237 16.27 -0.20 -7.68
CA VAL A 237 17.00 -1.22 -6.92
C VAL A 237 16.05 -1.83 -5.91
N PHE A 238 15.82 -3.14 -5.98
CA PHE A 238 14.84 -3.75 -5.09
C PHE A 238 15.24 -5.16 -4.65
N THR A 239 14.60 -5.60 -3.58
CA THR A 239 14.69 -6.97 -3.05
C THR A 239 13.30 -7.47 -2.67
N THR A 240 13.21 -8.64 -2.03
CA THR A 240 11.92 -9.21 -1.62
C THR A 240 11.47 -8.71 -0.25
N PRO A 241 10.14 -8.70 0.02
CA PRO A 241 9.62 -8.45 1.36
C PRO A 241 10.16 -9.42 2.40
N PHE A 242 10.40 -10.67 2.01
CA PHE A 242 10.98 -11.68 2.89
C PHE A 242 12.39 -11.32 3.34
N ALA A 243 13.23 -10.82 2.42
CA ALA A 243 14.58 -10.38 2.73
C ALA A 243 14.59 -9.24 3.78
N PHE A 244 13.65 -8.28 3.65
CA PHE A 244 13.45 -7.22 4.63
C PHE A 244 12.97 -7.75 5.99
N ILE A 245 11.89 -8.55 6.01
CA ILE A 245 11.31 -9.07 7.27
C ILE A 245 12.34 -9.90 8.05
N ARG A 246 13.15 -10.68 7.34
CA ARG A 246 14.20 -11.51 7.96
C ARG A 246 15.32 -10.68 8.57
N LYS A 247 15.71 -9.57 7.92
CA LYS A 247 16.76 -8.67 8.38
C LYS A 247 16.47 -7.23 7.93
N PRO A 248 15.75 -6.41 8.71
CA PRO A 248 15.34 -5.06 8.31
C PRO A 248 16.51 -4.13 7.96
N ALA A 249 17.69 -4.33 8.56
CA ALA A 249 18.91 -3.59 8.24
C ALA A 249 19.34 -3.71 6.76
N ARG A 250 18.90 -4.75 6.03
CA ARG A 250 19.16 -4.90 4.58
C ARG A 250 18.59 -3.74 3.78
N TRP A 251 17.41 -3.24 4.17
CA TRP A 251 16.82 -2.08 3.53
C TRP A 251 17.69 -0.83 3.72
N LEU A 252 18.12 -0.55 4.96
CA LEU A 252 18.98 0.61 5.24
C LEU A 252 20.35 0.50 4.55
N ARG A 253 20.94 -0.69 4.50
CA ARG A 253 22.18 -0.95 3.74
C ARG A 253 22.00 -0.69 2.24
N MET A 254 20.91 -1.18 1.66
CA MET A 254 20.59 -0.99 0.24
C MET A 254 20.46 0.49 -0.09
N ILE A 255 19.68 1.27 0.70
CA ILE A 255 19.49 2.70 0.42
C ILE A 255 20.73 3.54 0.72
N SER A 256 21.62 3.11 1.61
CA SER A 256 22.92 3.76 1.87
C SER A 256 23.89 3.61 0.69
N ALA A 257 23.73 2.58 -0.13
CA ALA A 257 24.68 2.26 -1.22
C ALA A 257 24.54 3.17 -2.46
N TYR A 258 23.41 3.91 -2.60
CA TYR A 258 23.11 4.68 -3.79
C TYR A 258 22.90 6.17 -3.49
N PRO A 259 23.17 7.08 -4.45
CA PRO A 259 22.83 8.50 -4.32
C PRO A 259 21.38 8.77 -4.71
N GLY A 260 20.83 9.92 -4.25
CA GLY A 260 19.53 10.42 -4.68
C GLY A 260 18.38 9.46 -4.40
N VAL A 261 18.41 8.75 -3.26
CA VAL A 261 17.49 7.66 -3.01
C VAL A 261 16.09 8.16 -2.68
N ILE A 262 15.13 7.60 -3.41
CA ILE A 262 13.70 7.66 -3.13
C ILE A 262 13.25 6.25 -2.71
N THR A 263 12.67 6.12 -1.53
CA THR A 263 12.18 4.83 -1.01
C THR A 263 10.82 4.99 -0.36
N ALA A 264 10.05 3.91 -0.29
CA ALA A 264 8.72 3.91 0.32
C ALA A 264 8.54 2.68 1.22
N ALA A 265 7.85 2.87 2.33
CA ALA A 265 7.50 1.77 3.22
C ALA A 265 6.25 2.09 4.07
N PRO A 266 5.52 1.07 4.56
CA PRO A 266 4.50 1.26 5.58
C PRO A 266 5.12 1.55 6.94
N ASN A 267 4.34 2.17 7.83
CA ASN A 267 4.80 2.64 9.13
C ASN A 267 5.49 1.56 9.99
N PHE A 268 5.00 0.30 9.93
CA PHE A 268 5.63 -0.79 10.70
C PHE A 268 7.09 -1.05 10.31
N ALA A 269 7.44 -0.77 9.06
CA ALA A 269 8.79 -1.01 8.57
C ALA A 269 9.82 -0.06 9.20
N PHE A 270 9.41 1.18 9.46
CA PHE A 270 10.23 2.16 10.17
C PHE A 270 10.50 1.72 11.62
N ASP A 271 9.48 1.17 12.29
CA ASP A 271 9.63 0.62 13.64
C ASP A 271 10.57 -0.61 13.64
N TYR A 272 10.46 -1.50 12.64
CA TYR A 272 11.36 -2.65 12.48
C TYR A 272 12.80 -2.21 12.19
N ALA A 273 12.98 -1.24 11.32
CA ALA A 273 14.30 -0.70 10.98
C ALA A 273 14.94 0.02 12.20
N ALA A 274 14.17 0.82 12.93
CA ALA A 274 14.65 1.50 14.15
C ALA A 274 15.14 0.50 15.22
N ARG A 275 14.42 -0.62 15.39
CA ARG A 275 14.83 -1.68 16.35
C ARG A 275 16.03 -2.50 15.92
N SER A 276 16.38 -2.47 14.63
CA SER A 276 17.59 -3.08 14.10
C SER A 276 18.83 -2.21 14.35
N ALA A 277 18.67 -1.07 15.05
CA ALA A 277 19.76 -0.19 15.42
C ALA A 277 20.79 -0.93 16.29
N GLY A 278 22.07 -0.60 16.10
CA GLY A 278 23.18 -1.24 16.77
C GLY A 278 24.28 -1.61 15.77
N GLU A 279 24.97 -2.72 15.99
CA GLU A 279 26.10 -3.17 15.13
C GLU A 279 25.69 -3.37 13.65
N ASP A 280 24.45 -3.76 13.39
CA ASP A 280 23.94 -3.96 12.03
C ASP A 280 23.85 -2.67 11.19
N LEU A 281 23.86 -1.50 11.81
CA LEU A 281 23.80 -0.20 11.14
C LEU A 281 25.13 0.55 11.15
N ALA A 282 26.16 0.02 11.78
CA ALA A 282 27.47 0.66 11.84
C ALA A 282 28.05 0.91 10.45
N GLY A 283 28.55 2.13 10.23
CA GLY A 283 29.19 2.54 8.97
C GLY A 283 28.24 2.85 7.83
N LEU A 284 26.91 2.86 8.03
CA LEU A 284 25.97 3.33 7.01
C LEU A 284 25.97 4.86 6.93
N ASP A 285 25.83 5.38 5.72
CA ASP A 285 25.60 6.80 5.44
C ASP A 285 24.23 6.99 4.78
N LEU A 286 23.29 7.56 5.51
CA LEU A 286 21.94 7.85 5.02
C LEU A 286 21.75 9.33 4.62
N SER A 287 22.83 10.13 4.58
CA SER A 287 22.76 11.54 4.21
C SER A 287 22.30 11.77 2.76
N ARG A 288 22.49 10.74 1.89
CA ARG A 288 22.09 10.76 0.47
C ARG A 288 20.67 10.25 0.20
N VAL A 289 19.91 9.91 1.26
CA VAL A 289 18.49 9.57 1.12
C VAL A 289 17.69 10.87 1.01
N GLU A 290 17.15 11.12 -0.17
CA GLU A 290 16.39 12.34 -0.46
C GLU A 290 14.96 12.26 0.03
N VAL A 291 14.31 11.11 -0.18
CA VAL A 291 12.90 10.90 0.15
C VAL A 291 12.68 9.50 0.72
N MET A 292 12.04 9.46 1.87
CA MET A 292 11.60 8.23 2.50
C MET A 292 10.10 8.33 2.82
N ILE A 293 9.28 7.80 1.90
CA ILE A 293 7.81 7.86 1.96
C ILE A 293 7.32 6.90 3.04
N ASN A 294 6.53 7.44 3.99
CA ASN A 294 5.83 6.66 5.00
C ASN A 294 4.32 6.76 4.75
N GLY A 295 3.66 5.64 4.47
CA GLY A 295 2.24 5.65 4.16
C GLY A 295 1.60 4.26 4.17
N SER A 296 0.45 4.15 3.49
CA SER A 296 -0.27 2.89 3.34
C SER A 296 -0.97 2.38 4.61
N GLU A 297 -0.66 2.88 5.80
CA GLU A 297 -1.30 2.60 7.08
C GLU A 297 -1.20 3.83 8.01
N PRO A 298 -1.89 3.86 9.15
CA PRO A 298 -1.78 4.97 10.09
C PRO A 298 -0.34 5.22 10.52
N ILE A 299 0.11 6.48 10.38
CA ILE A 299 1.46 6.89 10.73
C ILE A 299 1.48 7.33 12.19
N ARG A 300 2.33 6.68 12.99
CA ARG A 300 2.44 6.94 14.43
C ARG A 300 3.63 7.85 14.73
N LYS A 301 3.38 8.89 15.53
CA LYS A 301 4.42 9.82 15.98
C LYS A 301 5.60 9.08 16.63
N GLU A 302 5.31 8.12 17.49
CA GLU A 302 6.33 7.34 18.22
C GLU A 302 7.24 6.54 17.27
N THR A 303 6.68 6.04 16.17
CA THR A 303 7.46 5.34 15.12
C THR A 303 8.37 6.31 14.38
N VAL A 304 7.85 7.49 14.03
CA VAL A 304 8.63 8.56 13.37
C VAL A 304 9.79 8.99 14.28
N ASP A 305 9.50 9.30 15.53
CA ASP A 305 10.50 9.74 16.53
C ASP A 305 11.59 8.68 16.75
N ALA A 306 11.18 7.42 16.93
CA ALA A 306 12.12 6.31 17.14
C ALA A 306 13.02 6.08 15.92
N PHE A 307 12.46 6.16 14.71
CA PHE A 307 13.23 6.02 13.49
C PHE A 307 14.23 7.16 13.31
N LEU A 308 13.80 8.41 13.52
CA LEU A 308 14.68 9.58 13.43
C LEU A 308 15.79 9.54 14.47
N ALA A 309 15.50 9.11 15.70
CA ALA A 309 16.51 8.93 16.75
C ALA A 309 17.55 7.85 16.37
N ALA A 310 17.11 6.75 15.76
CA ALA A 310 18.00 5.65 15.37
C ALA A 310 18.87 5.98 14.14
N THR A 311 18.36 6.77 13.20
CA THR A 311 18.99 7.01 11.89
C THR A 311 19.63 8.40 11.75
N GLY A 312 19.28 9.35 12.59
CA GLY A 312 19.92 10.68 12.63
C GLY A 312 21.42 10.64 12.80
N PRO A 313 22.00 9.81 13.72
CA PRO A 313 23.45 9.61 13.83
C PRO A 313 24.11 9.06 12.56
N LEU A 314 23.34 8.45 11.65
CA LEU A 314 23.79 7.94 10.35
C LEU A 314 23.62 8.97 9.23
N GLY A 315 23.31 10.22 9.55
CA GLY A 315 23.16 11.32 8.59
C GLY A 315 21.75 11.47 8.00
N PHE A 316 20.75 10.64 8.40
CA PHE A 316 19.39 10.77 7.90
C PHE A 316 18.74 12.08 8.37
N ARG A 317 18.19 12.85 7.44
CA ARG A 317 17.56 14.14 7.70
C ARG A 317 16.07 13.96 8.00
N ALA A 318 15.55 14.59 9.04
CA ALA A 318 14.12 14.57 9.36
C ALA A 318 13.25 15.03 8.17
N ALA A 319 13.72 16.01 7.39
CA ALA A 319 13.04 16.52 6.20
C ALA A 319 12.97 15.50 5.05
N SER A 320 13.78 14.44 5.07
CA SER A 320 13.69 13.33 4.10
C SER A 320 12.60 12.32 4.47
N HIS A 321 12.10 12.31 5.71
CA HIS A 321 10.97 11.47 6.12
C HIS A 321 9.66 12.12 5.67
N ARG A 322 8.97 11.51 4.71
CA ARG A 322 7.83 12.07 4.00
C ARG A 322 6.55 11.27 4.26
N PRO A 323 5.81 11.60 5.36
CA PRO A 323 4.45 11.09 5.53
C PRO A 323 3.58 11.38 4.31
N SER A 324 2.83 10.37 3.86
CA SER A 324 2.06 10.45 2.63
C SER A 324 0.76 9.64 2.73
N TYR A 325 -0.25 10.06 2.00
CA TYR A 325 -1.51 9.35 1.86
C TYR A 325 -1.74 8.93 0.42
N GLY A 326 -2.37 7.77 0.26
CA GLY A 326 -2.77 7.25 -1.03
C GLY A 326 -3.51 5.93 -0.95
N LEU A 327 -4.10 5.53 -2.07
CA LEU A 327 -4.90 4.32 -2.22
C LEU A 327 -4.89 3.86 -3.67
N ALA A 328 -5.16 2.57 -3.89
CA ALA A 328 -5.13 1.97 -5.22
C ALA A 328 -6.16 2.58 -6.19
N GLU A 329 -7.32 3.02 -5.68
CA GLU A 329 -8.37 3.68 -6.47
C GLU A 329 -7.94 5.06 -7.00
N ALA A 330 -6.86 5.64 -6.45
CA ALA A 330 -6.18 6.83 -6.97
C ALA A 330 -4.80 6.49 -7.59
N THR A 331 -4.67 5.30 -8.17
CA THR A 331 -3.43 4.67 -8.66
C THR A 331 -2.49 4.33 -7.50
N VAL A 332 -2.01 5.29 -6.72
CA VAL A 332 -1.38 5.11 -5.40
C VAL A 332 -1.26 6.42 -4.65
N PHE A 333 -0.69 7.47 -5.25
CA PHE A 333 -0.27 8.69 -4.57
C PHE A 333 -1.34 9.78 -4.60
N VAL A 334 -1.62 10.38 -3.45
CA VAL A 334 -2.59 11.47 -3.28
C VAL A 334 -1.94 12.70 -2.68
N SER A 335 -1.31 12.57 -1.51
CA SER A 335 -0.74 13.71 -0.79
C SER A 335 0.58 13.38 -0.11
N ALA A 336 1.38 14.40 0.12
CA ALA A 336 2.63 14.32 0.88
C ALA A 336 2.93 15.65 1.58
N THR A 337 3.76 15.56 2.61
CA THR A 337 4.33 16.73 3.28
C THR A 337 5.24 17.54 2.34
N VAL A 338 5.44 18.79 2.63
CA VAL A 338 6.25 19.71 1.80
C VAL A 338 7.72 19.31 1.81
N THR A 339 8.38 19.45 0.66
CA THR A 339 9.82 19.14 0.53
C THR A 339 10.64 20.09 1.41
N GLY A 340 11.60 19.53 2.14
CA GLY A 340 12.51 20.29 3.00
C GLY A 340 11.98 20.56 4.41
N GLU A 341 10.73 20.19 4.72
CA GLU A 341 10.17 20.30 6.06
C GLU A 341 10.15 18.94 6.79
N ALA A 342 10.41 18.97 8.10
CA ALA A 342 10.24 17.81 8.95
C ALA A 342 8.74 17.44 9.09
N PRO A 343 8.40 16.17 9.37
CA PRO A 343 7.02 15.76 9.59
C PRO A 343 6.34 16.58 10.68
N LYS A 344 5.15 17.12 10.39
CA LYS A 344 4.33 17.85 11.36
C LYS A 344 3.42 16.90 12.13
N THR A 345 3.25 17.16 13.42
CA THR A 345 2.32 16.40 14.27
C THR A 345 1.45 17.39 15.03
N THR A 346 0.13 17.16 15.01
CA THR A 346 -0.83 17.93 15.79
C THR A 346 -1.55 17.01 16.75
N THR A 347 -1.70 17.42 18.01
CA THR A 347 -2.38 16.64 19.04
C THR A 347 -3.82 17.11 19.17
N PHE A 348 -4.76 16.23 18.83
CA PHE A 348 -6.19 16.50 18.87
C PHE A 348 -6.86 15.85 20.08
N ASP A 349 -8.00 16.41 20.47
CA ASP A 349 -8.96 15.77 21.39
C ASP A 349 -9.65 14.60 20.66
N ARG A 350 -9.43 13.36 21.12
CA ARG A 350 -10.01 12.14 20.48
C ARG A 350 -11.52 12.16 20.43
N THR A 351 -12.19 12.80 21.39
CA THR A 351 -13.65 12.86 21.44
C THR A 351 -14.24 13.79 20.38
N ARG A 352 -13.41 14.56 19.70
CA ARG A 352 -13.76 15.54 18.66
C ARG A 352 -13.22 15.13 17.26
N LEU A 353 -12.97 13.85 17.03
CA LEU A 353 -12.48 13.33 15.76
C LEU A 353 -13.55 12.56 14.96
N GLY A 354 -14.78 12.46 15.43
CA GLY A 354 -15.88 11.83 14.71
C GLY A 354 -16.35 12.63 13.49
N PRO A 355 -16.97 11.95 12.48
CA PRO A 355 -17.57 12.62 11.32
C PRO A 355 -18.53 13.73 11.75
N GLY A 356 -18.39 14.92 11.18
CA GLY A 356 -19.16 16.12 11.53
C GLY A 356 -18.64 16.90 12.72
N GLU A 357 -17.76 16.33 13.52
CA GLU A 357 -17.18 17.03 14.66
C GLU A 357 -16.14 18.05 14.21
N ARG A 358 -16.15 19.20 14.90
CA ARG A 358 -15.07 20.17 14.81
C ARG A 358 -13.96 19.78 15.76
N THR A 359 -12.78 19.52 15.22
CA THR A 359 -11.60 19.13 16.01
C THR A 359 -11.20 20.21 17.01
N ALA A 360 -10.56 19.78 18.08
CA ALA A 360 -9.92 20.67 19.06
C ALA A 360 -8.47 20.20 19.28
N VAL A 361 -7.55 21.14 19.27
CA VAL A 361 -6.15 20.90 19.62
C VAL A 361 -6.02 20.96 21.14
N VAL A 362 -5.33 19.99 21.72
CA VAL A 362 -5.11 19.87 23.17
C VAL A 362 -3.62 19.68 23.48
N PRO A 363 -3.17 19.99 24.69
CA PRO A 363 -1.82 19.67 25.14
C PRO A 363 -1.54 18.17 25.09
N GLY A 364 -0.28 17.78 24.88
CA GLY A 364 0.10 16.36 24.73
C GLY A 364 -0.05 15.52 26.02
N ASP A 365 -0.19 16.15 27.15
CA ASP A 365 -0.42 15.55 28.47
C ASP A 365 -1.92 15.47 28.86
N ASP A 366 -2.83 15.96 28.03
CA ASP A 366 -4.28 15.78 28.21
C ASP A 366 -4.64 14.29 28.07
N ASP A 367 -5.51 13.79 28.94
CA ASP A 367 -5.98 12.38 28.91
C ASP A 367 -6.69 12.03 27.60
N ARG A 368 -7.25 13.01 26.89
CA ARG A 368 -7.92 12.85 25.60
C ARG A 368 -6.99 13.02 24.40
N ALA A 369 -5.72 13.34 24.64
CA ALA A 369 -4.75 13.61 23.59
C ALA A 369 -4.53 12.42 22.66
N VAL A 370 -4.60 12.67 21.34
CA VAL A 370 -4.17 11.76 20.27
C VAL A 370 -3.31 12.54 19.27
N PRO A 371 -2.01 12.22 19.13
CA PRO A 371 -1.15 12.82 18.14
C PRO A 371 -1.43 12.23 16.76
N LEU A 372 -1.74 13.07 15.79
CA LEU A 372 -1.85 12.70 14.38
C LEU A 372 -0.71 13.33 13.59
N VAL A 373 -0.08 12.51 12.74
CA VAL A 373 0.98 12.96 11.83
C VAL A 373 0.32 13.46 10.55
N SER A 374 0.69 14.67 10.12
CA SER A 374 0.23 15.22 8.85
C SER A 374 0.71 14.40 7.67
N VAL A 375 -0.15 14.22 6.68
CA VAL A 375 0.18 13.66 5.37
C VAL A 375 0.24 14.75 4.28
N GLY A 376 0.39 16.00 4.69
CA GLY A 376 0.63 17.16 3.84
C GLY A 376 -0.54 17.57 2.97
N HIS A 377 -0.28 17.79 1.68
CA HIS A 377 -1.23 18.36 0.74
C HIS A 377 -1.42 17.47 -0.48
N ALA A 378 -2.60 17.51 -1.08
CA ALA A 378 -2.85 16.84 -2.36
C ALA A 378 -2.00 17.45 -3.49
N VAL A 379 -1.42 16.61 -4.34
CA VAL A 379 -0.55 17.04 -5.43
C VAL A 379 -1.14 16.67 -6.78
N GLY A 380 -1.45 17.67 -7.61
CA GLY A 380 -1.93 17.49 -8.98
C GLY A 380 -3.33 16.89 -9.10
N GLN A 381 -4.12 16.94 -8.03
CA GLN A 381 -5.50 16.51 -7.96
C GLN A 381 -6.28 17.36 -6.95
N ALA A 382 -7.60 17.37 -7.06
CA ALA A 382 -8.46 18.02 -6.07
C ALA A 382 -8.77 17.04 -4.93
N LEU A 383 -8.76 17.56 -3.70
CA LEU A 383 -9.16 16.86 -2.49
C LEU A 383 -10.17 17.72 -1.74
N ARG A 384 -11.27 17.11 -1.28
CA ARG A 384 -12.30 17.72 -0.45
C ARG A 384 -12.57 16.84 0.77
N ILE A 385 -12.93 17.50 1.88
CA ILE A 385 -13.48 16.82 3.05
C ILE A 385 -14.99 17.02 2.99
N VAL A 386 -15.76 15.94 2.96
CA VAL A 386 -17.17 15.95 2.58
C VAL A 386 -18.03 15.22 3.60
N ILE A 387 -19.21 15.79 3.90
CA ILE A 387 -20.30 15.16 4.65
C ILE A 387 -21.59 15.36 3.84
N ASP A 388 -22.33 14.30 3.62
CA ASP A 388 -23.62 14.31 2.91
C ASP A 388 -23.59 15.09 1.59
N GLY A 389 -22.48 14.92 0.83
CA GLY A 389 -22.29 15.59 -0.47
C GLY A 389 -21.92 17.07 -0.38
N ARG A 390 -21.60 17.62 0.78
CA ARG A 390 -21.17 19.02 0.98
C ARG A 390 -19.74 19.07 1.50
N GLU A 391 -18.92 19.95 0.91
CA GLU A 391 -17.61 20.24 1.46
C GLU A 391 -17.75 20.92 2.84
N VAL A 392 -16.98 20.46 3.82
CA VAL A 392 -16.97 21.03 5.16
C VAL A 392 -15.80 21.99 5.35
N PRO A 393 -15.92 22.98 6.26
CA PRO A 393 -14.83 23.90 6.59
C PRO A 393 -13.63 23.19 7.20
N ASP A 394 -12.46 23.83 7.13
CA ASP A 394 -11.26 23.38 7.83
C ASP A 394 -11.54 23.21 9.33
N GLY A 395 -10.95 22.17 9.89
CA GLY A 395 -11.17 21.77 11.28
C GLY A 395 -12.39 20.88 11.50
N VAL A 396 -13.17 20.54 10.48
CA VAL A 396 -14.28 19.58 10.59
C VAL A 396 -13.89 18.26 9.94
N VAL A 397 -14.14 17.14 10.63
CA VAL A 397 -13.86 15.79 10.14
C VAL A 397 -14.94 15.35 9.16
N GLY A 398 -14.54 14.76 8.03
CA GLY A 398 -15.45 14.19 7.03
C GLY A 398 -14.76 13.14 6.15
N GLU A 399 -15.50 12.60 5.19
CA GLU A 399 -14.96 11.68 4.21
C GLU A 399 -14.04 12.43 3.22
N ILE A 400 -12.89 11.84 2.92
CA ILE A 400 -11.97 12.37 1.91
C ILE A 400 -12.50 11.99 0.52
N TRP A 401 -12.77 13.00 -0.29
CA TRP A 401 -13.15 12.84 -1.69
C TRP A 401 -12.06 13.37 -2.61
N LEU A 402 -11.82 12.63 -3.70
CA LEU A 402 -10.75 12.94 -4.64
C LEU A 402 -11.29 13.09 -6.07
N HIS A 403 -10.71 14.03 -6.82
CA HIS A 403 -10.96 14.17 -8.25
C HIS A 403 -9.67 14.54 -8.96
N GLY A 404 -9.28 13.78 -9.97
CA GLY A 404 -8.03 14.05 -10.70
C GLY A 404 -7.71 13.03 -11.78
N PRO A 405 -6.67 13.27 -12.56
CA PRO A 405 -6.30 12.44 -13.71
C PRO A 405 -5.72 11.07 -13.31
N ASN A 406 -5.38 10.86 -12.06
CA ASN A 406 -4.83 9.62 -11.50
C ASN A 406 -5.90 8.69 -10.90
N ILE A 407 -7.19 9.08 -10.96
CA ILE A 407 -8.28 8.26 -10.44
C ILE A 407 -8.54 7.09 -11.37
N ALA A 408 -8.73 5.89 -10.80
CA ALA A 408 -9.10 4.69 -11.54
C ALA A 408 -10.43 4.86 -12.27
N ALA A 409 -10.62 4.13 -13.38
CA ALA A 409 -11.85 4.18 -14.16
C ALA A 409 -13.05 3.46 -13.52
N GLY A 410 -12.83 2.81 -12.37
CA GLY A 410 -13.84 2.03 -11.65
C GLY A 410 -13.29 0.68 -11.21
N TYR A 411 -14.19 -0.22 -10.80
CA TYR A 411 -13.84 -1.61 -10.49
C TYR A 411 -14.22 -2.56 -11.64
N TRP A 412 -13.33 -3.48 -11.95
CA TRP A 412 -13.48 -4.43 -13.05
C TRP A 412 -14.79 -5.23 -12.92
N ARG A 413 -15.66 -5.15 -13.96
CA ARG A 413 -16.95 -5.84 -14.03
C ARG A 413 -17.89 -5.63 -12.83
N GLN A 414 -17.75 -4.50 -12.09
CA GLN A 414 -18.55 -4.19 -10.89
C GLN A 414 -19.16 -2.78 -11.03
N ALA A 415 -20.13 -2.62 -11.93
CA ALA A 415 -20.73 -1.31 -12.28
C ALA A 415 -21.36 -0.60 -11.06
N ASP A 416 -22.19 -1.31 -10.26
CA ASP A 416 -22.85 -0.72 -9.11
C ASP A 416 -21.85 -0.23 -8.05
N ARG A 417 -20.84 -1.04 -7.79
CA ARG A 417 -19.77 -0.67 -6.85
C ARG A 417 -18.90 0.47 -7.38
N SER A 418 -18.70 0.51 -8.70
CA SER A 418 -17.98 1.62 -9.33
C SER A 418 -18.77 2.91 -9.19
N ALA A 419 -20.07 2.89 -9.46
CA ALA A 419 -20.94 4.04 -9.26
C ALA A 419 -20.94 4.51 -7.79
N GLU A 420 -21.05 3.59 -6.82
CA GLU A 420 -20.99 3.93 -5.40
C GLU A 420 -19.67 4.64 -5.02
N ALA A 421 -18.54 4.20 -5.56
CA ALA A 421 -17.24 4.71 -5.16
C ALA A 421 -16.75 5.90 -6.00
N PHE A 422 -17.00 5.94 -7.32
CA PHE A 422 -16.38 6.89 -8.24
C PHE A 422 -17.32 7.98 -8.77
N ASP A 423 -18.64 7.87 -8.54
CA ASP A 423 -19.62 8.84 -9.00
C ASP A 423 -20.12 9.77 -7.87
N GLY A 424 -19.24 10.09 -6.92
CA GLY A 424 -19.56 11.05 -5.86
C GLY A 424 -20.02 12.38 -6.45
N TYR A 425 -21.11 12.94 -5.87
CA TYR A 425 -21.72 14.19 -6.31
C TYR A 425 -21.62 15.24 -5.20
N LEU A 426 -20.95 16.36 -5.50
CA LEU A 426 -20.95 17.54 -4.63
C LEU A 426 -22.17 18.40 -4.90
N ILE A 427 -22.95 18.70 -3.86
CA ILE A 427 -24.13 19.56 -3.95
C ILE A 427 -23.75 20.98 -4.35
N GLU A 428 -22.60 21.45 -3.86
CA GLU A 428 -21.99 22.75 -4.18
C GLU A 428 -20.52 22.55 -4.53
N GLY A 429 -20.04 23.20 -5.58
CA GLY A 429 -18.65 23.10 -6.02
C GLY A 429 -18.48 22.61 -7.46
N ALA A 430 -17.23 22.63 -7.94
CA ALA A 430 -16.87 22.17 -9.27
C ALA A 430 -15.62 21.28 -9.25
N PRO A 431 -15.64 20.16 -10.00
CA PRO A 431 -16.78 19.59 -10.70
C PRO A 431 -17.86 19.07 -9.74
N ALA A 432 -19.12 19.05 -10.13
CA ALA A 432 -20.19 18.54 -9.29
C ALA A 432 -20.18 17.02 -9.16
N ALA A 433 -19.76 16.28 -10.20
CA ALA A 433 -19.78 14.82 -10.25
C ALA A 433 -18.40 14.23 -10.53
N GLY A 434 -18.27 12.91 -10.43
CA GLY A 434 -17.03 12.17 -10.73
C GLY A 434 -16.01 12.22 -9.60
N TRP A 435 -16.45 12.37 -8.36
CA TRP A 435 -15.58 12.31 -7.20
C TRP A 435 -15.43 10.88 -6.71
N LEU A 436 -14.18 10.46 -6.50
CA LEU A 436 -13.88 9.22 -5.77
C LEU A 436 -14.18 9.43 -4.27
N ARG A 437 -15.08 8.62 -3.75
CA ARG A 437 -15.39 8.48 -2.32
C ARG A 437 -14.43 7.44 -1.75
N THR A 438 -13.44 7.89 -0.98
CA THR A 438 -12.36 7.00 -0.53
C THR A 438 -12.77 6.05 0.60
N GLY A 439 -13.80 6.40 1.35
CA GLY A 439 -14.18 5.75 2.59
C GLY A 439 -13.20 6.00 3.74
N ASP A 440 -12.17 6.82 3.53
CA ASP A 440 -11.25 7.27 4.55
C ASP A 440 -11.74 8.61 5.13
N LEU A 441 -11.62 8.78 6.44
CA LEU A 441 -11.96 10.00 7.16
C LEU A 441 -10.71 10.84 7.39
N GLY A 442 -10.87 12.15 7.28
CA GLY A 442 -9.79 13.08 7.53
C GLY A 442 -10.28 14.47 7.89
N VAL A 443 -9.34 15.32 8.24
CA VAL A 443 -9.55 16.73 8.55
C VAL A 443 -8.42 17.56 7.98
N ARG A 444 -8.74 18.76 7.47
CA ARG A 444 -7.74 19.80 7.19
C ARG A 444 -7.61 20.70 8.42
N HIS A 445 -6.39 20.91 8.88
CA HIS A 445 -6.07 21.80 9.98
C HIS A 445 -4.77 22.54 9.66
N ASP A 446 -4.79 23.86 9.73
CA ASP A 446 -3.68 24.74 9.34
C ASP A 446 -3.10 24.43 7.95
N GLY A 447 -3.98 24.12 6.99
CA GLY A 447 -3.63 23.74 5.63
C GLY A 447 -3.16 22.30 5.46
N GLU A 448 -2.85 21.57 6.50
CA GLU A 448 -2.36 20.20 6.48
C GLU A 448 -3.50 19.16 6.55
N LEU A 449 -3.33 18.03 5.88
CA LEU A 449 -4.27 16.89 5.94
C LEU A 449 -3.86 15.90 7.03
N TYR A 450 -4.82 15.52 7.86
CA TYR A 450 -4.69 14.48 8.87
C TYR A 450 -5.71 13.37 8.62
N ILE A 451 -5.26 12.12 8.57
CA ILE A 451 -6.14 10.96 8.41
C ILE A 451 -6.58 10.52 9.80
N THR A 452 -7.88 10.49 10.05
CA THR A 452 -8.43 10.10 11.34
C THR A 452 -8.77 8.62 11.39
N GLY A 453 -9.22 8.01 10.28
CA GLY A 453 -9.51 6.58 10.20
C GLY A 453 -10.28 6.18 8.95
N ARG A 454 -11.01 5.06 9.03
CA ARG A 454 -11.89 4.57 7.96
C ARG A 454 -13.33 4.55 8.40
N LEU A 455 -14.22 5.02 7.54
CA LEU A 455 -15.65 5.06 7.80
C LEU A 455 -16.23 3.67 8.17
N LYS A 456 -15.83 2.62 7.43
CA LYS A 456 -16.29 1.23 7.64
C LYS A 456 -15.66 0.52 8.85
N ASP A 457 -14.57 1.05 9.39
CA ASP A 457 -13.89 0.48 10.54
C ASP A 457 -14.30 1.16 11.86
N LEU A 458 -15.04 2.26 11.77
CA LEU A 458 -15.46 3.05 12.93
C LEU A 458 -16.32 2.19 13.88
N ILE A 459 -15.99 2.21 15.15
CA ILE A 459 -16.73 1.54 16.23
C ILE A 459 -17.63 2.59 16.88
N ILE A 460 -18.95 2.42 16.80
CA ILE A 460 -19.93 3.36 17.36
C ILE A 460 -20.57 2.72 18.58
N VAL A 461 -20.37 3.33 19.75
CA VAL A 461 -20.96 2.87 21.00
C VAL A 461 -21.65 4.06 21.66
N ASP A 462 -22.92 3.91 21.98
CA ASP A 462 -23.76 4.96 22.60
C ASP A 462 -23.67 6.31 21.88
N GLY A 463 -23.60 6.28 20.53
CA GLY A 463 -23.48 7.48 19.68
C GLY A 463 -22.07 8.10 19.65
N THR A 464 -21.11 7.52 20.35
CA THR A 464 -19.70 7.98 20.35
C THR A 464 -18.86 7.17 19.36
N ASN A 465 -18.04 7.88 18.56
CA ASN A 465 -17.17 7.27 17.56
C ASN A 465 -15.81 6.92 18.16
N HIS A 466 -15.39 5.66 18.00
CA HIS A 466 -14.08 5.17 18.44
C HIS A 466 -13.31 4.58 17.27
N TYR A 467 -12.07 4.99 17.12
CA TYR A 467 -11.20 4.44 16.09
C TYR A 467 -10.51 3.16 16.58
N PRO A 468 -10.59 2.05 15.83
CA PRO A 468 -9.98 0.78 16.23
C PRO A 468 -8.51 0.89 16.56
N GLN A 469 -7.75 1.66 15.80
CA GLN A 469 -6.30 1.83 16.00
C GLN A 469 -5.97 2.47 17.36
N ASP A 470 -6.81 3.36 17.87
CA ASP A 470 -6.58 4.00 19.18
C ASP A 470 -6.81 3.02 20.33
N ILE A 471 -7.87 2.18 20.18
CA ILE A 471 -8.13 1.09 21.12
C ILE A 471 -6.98 0.08 21.07
N GLU A 472 -6.51 -0.30 19.88
CA GLU A 472 -5.39 -1.21 19.67
C GLU A 472 -4.11 -0.70 20.34
N VAL A 473 -3.77 0.57 20.19
CA VAL A 473 -2.62 1.20 20.84
C VAL A 473 -2.76 1.15 22.37
N THR A 474 -3.93 1.48 22.89
CA THR A 474 -4.19 1.45 24.35
C THR A 474 -4.04 0.04 24.93
N VAL A 475 -4.62 -0.95 24.26
CA VAL A 475 -4.52 -2.35 24.67
C VAL A 475 -3.09 -2.86 24.58
N GLN A 476 -2.37 -2.52 23.52
CA GLN A 476 -0.97 -2.91 23.34
C GLN A 476 -0.05 -2.42 24.48
N GLN A 477 -0.34 -1.23 25.01
CA GLN A 477 0.42 -0.63 26.10
C GLN A 477 0.00 -1.15 27.48
N ALA A 478 -1.12 -1.84 27.58
CA ALA A 478 -1.69 -2.25 28.87
C ALA A 478 -0.87 -3.35 29.56
N HIS A 479 -0.22 -4.25 28.81
CA HIS A 479 0.55 -5.34 29.40
C HIS A 479 1.70 -5.81 28.50
N PRO A 480 2.92 -6.10 29.03
CA PRO A 480 4.09 -6.51 28.25
C PRO A 480 3.95 -7.89 27.57
N ALA A 481 3.03 -8.74 28.01
CA ALA A 481 2.72 -9.99 27.34
C ALA A 481 1.94 -9.82 26.03
N ILE A 482 1.38 -8.65 25.76
CA ILE A 482 0.69 -8.37 24.48
C ILE A 482 1.72 -8.06 23.40
N ARG A 483 1.61 -8.79 22.30
CA ARG A 483 2.52 -8.63 21.17
C ARG A 483 2.19 -7.36 20.41
N ARG A 484 3.19 -6.49 20.20
CA ARG A 484 3.04 -5.23 19.46
C ARG A 484 2.63 -5.47 18.02
N ASP A 485 1.74 -4.61 17.53
CA ASP A 485 1.25 -4.62 16.12
C ASP A 485 0.62 -5.97 15.69
N ARG A 486 0.06 -6.69 16.69
CA ARG A 486 -0.62 -7.97 16.52
C ARG A 486 -1.96 -8.00 17.27
N LEU A 487 -2.75 -6.96 17.03
CA LEU A 487 -4.07 -6.77 17.63
C LEU A 487 -5.07 -6.37 16.56
N ALA A 488 -6.33 -6.71 16.79
CA ALA A 488 -7.45 -6.26 15.97
C ALA A 488 -8.61 -5.86 16.88
N ALA A 489 -9.01 -4.60 16.82
CA ALA A 489 -10.23 -4.10 17.45
C ALA A 489 -11.33 -3.97 16.39
N PHE A 490 -12.55 -4.38 16.71
CA PHE A 490 -13.70 -4.29 15.82
C PHE A 490 -15.02 -4.33 16.62
N ALA A 491 -16.08 -3.77 16.03
CA ALA A 491 -17.40 -3.79 16.61
C ALA A 491 -18.09 -5.15 16.41
N VAL A 492 -18.84 -5.59 17.42
CA VAL A 492 -19.72 -6.77 17.35
C VAL A 492 -21.04 -6.41 18.02
N GLU A 493 -22.14 -6.81 17.41
CA GLU A 493 -23.46 -6.74 18.02
C GLU A 493 -23.73 -8.03 18.83
N ARG A 494 -24.08 -7.88 20.10
CA ARG A 494 -24.50 -8.97 21.00
C ARG A 494 -25.69 -8.51 21.82
N ASP A 495 -26.77 -9.28 21.81
CA ASP A 495 -27.99 -8.98 22.55
C ASP A 495 -28.57 -7.58 22.25
N GLY A 496 -28.51 -7.15 20.98
CA GLY A 496 -28.99 -5.85 20.52
C GLY A 496 -28.12 -4.65 20.90
N HIS A 497 -26.93 -4.89 21.45
CA HIS A 497 -25.96 -3.84 21.78
C HIS A 497 -24.68 -4.02 20.95
N GLU A 498 -24.25 -2.96 20.28
CA GLU A 498 -22.97 -2.91 19.61
C GLU A 498 -21.86 -2.57 20.61
N GLY A 499 -20.73 -3.29 20.52
CA GLY A 499 -19.60 -2.98 21.37
C GLY A 499 -18.28 -3.55 20.84
N PRO A 500 -17.15 -3.04 21.33
CA PRO A 500 -15.84 -3.43 20.87
C PRO A 500 -15.38 -4.78 21.40
N VAL A 501 -14.80 -5.55 20.50
CA VAL A 501 -14.04 -6.76 20.79
C VAL A 501 -12.59 -6.52 20.37
N VAL A 502 -11.65 -6.95 21.21
CA VAL A 502 -10.24 -6.91 20.88
C VAL A 502 -9.65 -8.32 20.91
N VAL A 503 -9.01 -8.70 19.80
CA VAL A 503 -8.22 -9.92 19.68
C VAL A 503 -6.74 -9.54 19.64
N ALA A 504 -5.94 -10.09 20.54
CA ALA A 504 -4.52 -9.77 20.67
C ALA A 504 -3.66 -11.02 20.70
N GLU A 505 -2.52 -11.02 20.00
CA GLU A 505 -1.52 -12.08 20.17
C GLU A 505 -0.69 -11.86 21.44
N HIS A 506 -0.36 -12.95 22.16
CA HIS A 506 0.66 -12.88 23.20
C HIS A 506 2.07 -12.96 22.63
N THR A 507 3.06 -12.49 23.37
CA THR A 507 4.47 -12.62 22.98
C THR A 507 4.94 -14.07 23.06
N THR A 508 5.89 -14.45 22.21
CA THR A 508 6.47 -15.82 22.20
C THR A 508 7.29 -16.15 23.44
N ARG A 509 7.59 -15.15 24.29
CA ARG A 509 8.44 -15.28 25.48
C ARG A 509 7.67 -15.72 26.73
N VAL A 510 6.35 -15.74 26.68
CA VAL A 510 5.49 -16.10 27.81
C VAL A 510 4.71 -17.37 27.52
N LYS A 511 4.64 -18.26 28.49
CA LYS A 511 3.73 -19.40 28.47
C LYS A 511 2.37 -18.88 28.92
N LEU A 512 1.38 -19.02 28.07
CA LEU A 512 0.02 -18.59 28.36
C LEU A 512 -0.68 -19.63 29.24
N ASP A 513 -0.99 -19.25 30.46
CA ASP A 513 -1.87 -19.96 31.36
C ASP A 513 -3.13 -19.13 31.69
N ASP A 514 -4.07 -19.69 32.45
CA ASP A 514 -5.34 -19.02 32.73
C ASP A 514 -5.16 -17.80 33.65
N GLU A 515 -4.15 -17.81 34.54
CA GLU A 515 -3.86 -16.69 35.42
C GLU A 515 -3.35 -15.48 34.63
N LEU A 516 -2.34 -15.69 33.77
CA LEU A 516 -1.82 -14.64 32.90
C LEU A 516 -2.90 -14.13 31.91
N ARG A 517 -3.71 -15.04 31.34
CA ARG A 517 -4.82 -14.67 30.48
C ARG A 517 -5.81 -13.77 31.21
N GLY A 518 -6.16 -14.12 32.45
CA GLY A 518 -7.04 -13.33 33.31
C GLY A 518 -6.44 -11.96 33.67
N GLU A 519 -5.15 -11.90 33.99
CA GLU A 519 -4.45 -10.65 34.30
C GLU A 519 -4.40 -9.70 33.11
N VAL A 520 -3.91 -10.17 31.97
CA VAL A 520 -3.84 -9.39 30.72
C VAL A 520 -5.22 -8.85 30.34
N GLY A 521 -6.27 -9.70 30.42
CA GLY A 521 -7.63 -9.30 30.12
C GLY A 521 -8.16 -8.21 31.06
N ARG A 522 -7.89 -8.30 32.36
CA ARG A 522 -8.25 -7.25 33.34
C ARG A 522 -7.56 -5.92 33.04
N GLN A 523 -6.24 -5.95 32.78
CA GLN A 523 -5.47 -4.75 32.51
C GLN A 523 -5.88 -4.10 31.18
N ALA A 524 -6.12 -4.88 30.12
CA ALA A 524 -6.62 -4.39 28.84
C ALA A 524 -7.98 -3.70 29.00
N ARG A 525 -8.95 -4.35 29.66
CA ARG A 525 -10.29 -3.77 29.91
C ARG A 525 -10.20 -2.48 30.74
N ALA A 526 -9.37 -2.48 31.79
CA ALA A 526 -9.18 -1.30 32.64
C ALA A 526 -8.53 -0.13 31.88
N ALA A 527 -7.55 -0.42 31.00
CA ALA A 527 -6.91 0.60 30.19
C ALA A 527 -7.88 1.24 29.19
N VAL A 528 -8.69 0.42 28.48
CA VAL A 528 -9.69 0.90 27.53
C VAL A 528 -10.79 1.70 28.25
N SER A 529 -11.28 1.22 29.39
CA SER A 529 -12.30 1.94 30.15
C SER A 529 -11.80 3.32 30.61
N ARG A 530 -10.59 3.40 31.17
CA ARG A 530 -10.02 4.68 31.63
C ARG A 530 -9.76 5.67 30.49
N ARG A 531 -9.25 5.17 29.35
CA ARG A 531 -8.76 6.06 28.29
C ARG A 531 -9.84 6.43 27.26
N HIS A 532 -10.81 5.54 27.05
CA HIS A 532 -11.82 5.70 25.99
C HIS A 532 -13.24 5.80 26.54
N ASP A 533 -13.43 5.71 27.87
CA ASP A 533 -14.74 5.56 28.50
C ASP A 533 -15.59 4.48 27.84
N LEU A 534 -14.94 3.33 27.55
CA LEU A 534 -15.49 2.28 26.71
C LEU A 534 -15.36 0.92 27.39
N ARG A 535 -16.46 0.15 27.41
CA ARG A 535 -16.45 -1.21 27.91
C ARG A 535 -16.23 -2.20 26.78
N LEU A 536 -15.14 -2.99 26.83
CA LEU A 536 -14.97 -4.09 25.88
C LEU A 536 -16.04 -5.17 26.10
N LEU A 537 -16.75 -5.54 25.05
CA LEU A 537 -17.64 -6.72 25.04
C LEU A 537 -16.83 -7.99 25.27
N ASP A 538 -15.65 -8.05 24.64
CA ASP A 538 -14.73 -9.17 24.83
C ASP A 538 -13.28 -8.79 24.58
N PHE A 539 -12.38 -9.55 25.21
CA PHE A 539 -10.93 -9.51 24.99
C PHE A 539 -10.42 -10.93 24.87
N VAL A 540 -9.87 -11.27 23.72
CA VAL A 540 -9.38 -12.62 23.40
C VAL A 540 -7.87 -12.57 23.20
N LEU A 541 -7.12 -13.26 24.06
CA LEU A 541 -5.68 -13.41 23.93
C LEU A 541 -5.37 -14.71 23.21
N VAL A 542 -4.74 -14.61 22.05
CA VAL A 542 -4.51 -15.73 21.12
C VAL A 542 -3.03 -16.03 20.90
N PRO A 543 -2.67 -17.25 20.45
CA PRO A 543 -1.29 -17.59 20.14
C PRO A 543 -0.69 -16.70 19.01
N PRO A 544 0.66 -16.56 18.98
CA PRO A 544 1.36 -15.88 17.89
C PRO A 544 1.04 -16.47 16.52
N GLY A 545 0.77 -15.59 15.54
CA GLY A 545 0.41 -15.97 14.17
C GLY A 545 -1.09 -16.11 13.94
N THR A 546 -1.94 -15.91 14.96
CA THR A 546 -3.40 -16.01 14.83
C THR A 546 -4.04 -14.77 14.21
N VAL A 547 -3.50 -13.57 14.50
CA VAL A 547 -4.03 -12.31 13.97
C VAL A 547 -3.77 -12.21 12.47
N THR A 548 -4.83 -12.25 11.70
CA THR A 548 -4.77 -12.21 10.23
C THR A 548 -4.28 -10.85 9.74
N ARG A 549 -3.34 -10.88 8.80
CA ARG A 549 -2.83 -9.69 8.11
C ARG A 549 -3.12 -9.76 6.62
N THR A 550 -3.19 -8.59 6.00
CA THR A 550 -3.24 -8.48 4.54
C THR A 550 -1.86 -8.84 3.94
N SER A 551 -1.79 -9.05 2.63
CA SER A 551 -0.52 -9.27 1.93
C SER A 551 0.45 -8.08 2.01
N SER A 552 -0.08 -6.88 2.29
CA SER A 552 0.73 -5.67 2.57
C SER A 552 1.14 -5.55 4.05
N GLY A 553 0.80 -6.54 4.89
CA GLY A 553 1.16 -6.57 6.30
C GLY A 553 0.19 -5.86 7.25
N LYS A 554 -0.88 -5.22 6.77
CA LYS A 554 -1.90 -4.52 7.59
C LYS A 554 -2.79 -5.50 8.35
N ILE A 555 -3.33 -5.09 9.49
CA ILE A 555 -4.30 -5.89 10.25
C ILE A 555 -5.60 -6.02 9.45
N ALA A 556 -6.06 -7.26 9.24
CA ALA A 556 -7.29 -7.58 8.53
C ALA A 556 -8.48 -7.67 9.50
N ARG A 557 -8.94 -6.51 10.04
CA ARG A 557 -9.98 -6.44 11.09
C ARG A 557 -11.25 -7.17 10.72
N ALA A 558 -11.74 -6.98 9.51
CA ALA A 558 -12.95 -7.66 9.05
C ALA A 558 -12.79 -9.20 8.96
N ALA A 559 -11.60 -9.71 8.63
CA ALA A 559 -11.32 -11.13 8.68
C ALA A 559 -11.29 -11.65 10.12
N MET A 560 -10.67 -10.90 11.04
CA MET A 560 -10.66 -11.23 12.47
C MET A 560 -12.06 -11.22 13.06
N ARG A 561 -12.90 -10.22 12.71
CA ARG A 561 -14.31 -10.17 13.12
C ARG A 561 -15.09 -11.42 12.67
N ARG A 562 -14.92 -11.86 11.41
CA ARG A 562 -15.58 -13.08 10.91
C ARG A 562 -15.13 -14.32 11.68
N ARG A 563 -13.85 -14.50 11.92
CA ARG A 563 -13.29 -15.62 12.68
C ARG A 563 -13.79 -15.63 14.12
N TYR A 564 -13.88 -14.45 14.75
CA TYR A 564 -14.43 -14.31 16.08
C TYR A 564 -15.92 -14.74 16.12
N LEU A 565 -16.73 -14.24 15.19
CA LEU A 565 -18.16 -14.59 15.09
C LEU A 565 -18.39 -16.08 14.73
N ALA A 566 -17.45 -16.71 14.04
CA ALA A 566 -17.47 -18.15 13.75
C ALA A 566 -16.99 -19.03 14.93
N GLY A 567 -16.54 -18.42 16.05
CA GLY A 567 -16.02 -19.18 17.21
C GLY A 567 -14.62 -19.80 16.99
N GLU A 568 -13.86 -19.37 16.00
CA GLU A 568 -12.56 -19.94 15.64
C GLU A 568 -11.38 -19.44 16.49
N LEU A 569 -11.62 -18.55 17.46
CA LEU A 569 -10.59 -17.86 18.22
C LEU A 569 -10.58 -18.24 19.72
N GLY A 570 -11.33 -19.25 20.10
CA GLY A 570 -11.46 -19.76 21.45
C GLY A 570 -10.33 -20.64 21.92
#